data_89e0ff15a702c68e97eb21efb58ca5dd
#
_entry.id   89e0ff15a702c68e97eb21efb58ca5dd
#
_cell.length_a   1.000
_cell.length_b   1.000
_cell.length_c   1.000
_cell.angle_alpha   90.00
_cell.angle_beta   90.00
_cell.angle_gamma   90.00
#
_symmetry.space_group_name_H-M   'P 1'
#
loop_
_entity.id
_entity.type
_entity.pdbx_description
1 polymer ?
#
loop_
_entity_poly.entity_id
_entity_poly.type
_entity_poly.pdbx_seq_one_letter_code
_entity_poly.pdbx_strand_id
1 'polypeptide(L)'
;MVTTIPGSDILTSTLNMISQSLQIPVIIFLIIFALFAVITLGGIISEYTSRKNISVNLIEKLIYSISNANSLEEIKELIKNAKIYESQKVILIKVLRSSSLSEDSRNTLAKKLLEAEENKFTKKLERTDIVTRIGPTLGLMGTLIPMGPGLAALGAGDVNTLANSIIVAFDTTVVGVGAGAIAYFVSKVRRRWYEEYLSNLDALTDAILDKLKQ
;
A
#
# COMPACT_ATOMS: atom_id res chain seq x y z
N MET A 1 28.02 10.88 42.53
CA MET A 1 27.66 12.30 42.38
C MET A 1 27.13 12.48 40.93
N VAL A 2 25.85 12.63 40.75
CA VAL A 2 25.28 13.01 39.47
C VAL A 2 25.46 14.51 39.32
N THR A 3 26.32 14.94 38.43
CA THR A 3 26.50 16.37 38.11
C THR A 3 25.23 16.85 37.43
N THR A 4 24.36 17.55 38.17
CA THR A 4 23.16 18.18 37.58
C THR A 4 23.60 19.40 36.77
N ILE A 5 23.41 19.31 35.43
CA ILE A 5 23.63 20.44 34.53
C ILE A 5 22.54 21.49 34.85
N PRO A 6 22.87 22.77 35.05
CA PRO A 6 21.85 23.80 35.29
C PRO A 6 20.83 23.83 34.13
N GLY A 7 19.53 23.72 34.43
CA GLY A 7 18.45 23.67 33.43
C GLY A 7 18.03 22.27 32.99
N SER A 8 18.75 21.20 33.37
CA SER A 8 18.36 19.82 33.02
C SER A 8 16.98 19.44 33.54
N ASP A 9 16.60 19.92 34.71
CA ASP A 9 15.32 19.59 35.36
C ASP A 9 14.12 20.13 34.56
N ILE A 10 14.25 21.37 34.02
CA ILE A 10 13.20 21.98 33.19
C ILE A 10 13.05 21.21 31.90
N LEU A 11 14.17 20.89 31.23
CA LEU A 11 14.15 20.14 29.97
C LEU A 11 13.58 18.73 30.16
N THR A 12 14.01 18.03 31.21
CA THR A 12 13.52 16.66 31.50
C THR A 12 12.03 16.67 31.86
N SER A 13 11.57 17.64 32.64
CA SER A 13 10.16 17.81 32.99
C SER A 13 9.31 18.09 31.77
N THR A 14 9.78 18.95 30.84
CA THR A 14 9.10 19.26 29.57
C THR A 14 9.02 18.04 28.69
N LEU A 15 10.12 17.30 28.51
CA LEU A 15 10.14 16.05 27.72
C LEU A 15 9.18 15.01 28.32
N ASN A 16 9.12 14.89 29.63
CA ASN A 16 8.21 13.95 30.30
C ASN A 16 6.75 14.33 30.07
N MET A 17 6.39 15.61 30.15
CA MET A 17 5.06 16.11 29.86
C MET A 17 4.65 15.84 28.42
N ILE A 18 5.53 16.10 27.47
CA ILE A 18 5.29 15.80 26.04
C ILE A 18 5.09 14.30 25.84
N SER A 19 5.98 13.48 26.41
CA SER A 19 5.90 12.01 26.29
C SER A 19 4.57 11.47 26.81
N GLN A 20 4.15 11.89 28.03
CA GLN A 20 2.88 11.46 28.63
C GLN A 20 1.66 11.90 27.78
N SER A 21 1.71 13.10 27.21
CA SER A 21 0.64 13.62 26.33
C SER A 21 0.46 12.78 25.05
N LEU A 22 1.52 12.12 24.59
CA LEU A 22 1.46 11.26 23.40
C LEU A 22 0.82 9.89 23.64
N GLN A 23 0.62 9.46 24.88
CA GLN A 23 0.08 8.14 25.19
C GLN A 23 -1.31 7.91 24.57
N ILE A 24 -2.24 8.84 24.75
CA ILE A 24 -3.60 8.74 24.23
C ILE A 24 -3.62 8.73 22.69
N PRO A 25 -2.99 9.69 21.98
CA PRO A 25 -2.89 9.64 20.52
C PRO A 25 -2.29 8.32 19.99
N VAL A 26 -1.23 7.80 20.60
CA VAL A 26 -0.59 6.54 20.18
C VAL A 26 -1.57 5.37 20.27
N ILE A 27 -2.30 5.24 21.38
CA ILE A 27 -3.29 4.16 21.56
C ILE A 27 -4.42 4.29 20.52
N ILE A 28 -4.92 5.51 20.27
CA ILE A 28 -5.96 5.75 19.26
C ILE A 28 -5.49 5.32 17.87
N PHE A 29 -4.29 5.72 17.44
CA PHE A 29 -3.74 5.32 16.16
C PHE A 29 -3.51 3.81 16.06
N LEU A 30 -3.07 3.14 17.12
CA LEU A 30 -2.92 1.69 17.15
C LEU A 30 -4.27 0.98 16.94
N ILE A 31 -5.35 1.43 17.57
CA ILE A 31 -6.69 0.89 17.37
C ILE A 31 -7.14 1.09 15.93
N ILE A 32 -6.94 2.29 15.36
CA ILE A 32 -7.26 2.58 13.96
C ILE A 32 -6.47 1.65 13.02
N PHE A 33 -5.19 1.43 13.27
CA PHE A 33 -4.35 0.55 12.46
C PHE A 33 -4.75 -0.92 12.58
N ALA A 34 -5.14 -1.37 13.77
CA ALA A 34 -5.67 -2.72 13.96
C ALA A 34 -6.96 -2.94 13.16
N LEU A 35 -7.91 -2.02 13.24
CA LEU A 35 -9.14 -2.06 12.46
C LEU A 35 -8.85 -2.03 10.95
N PHE A 36 -7.95 -1.15 10.51
CA PHE A 36 -7.53 -1.08 9.11
C PHE A 36 -6.90 -2.40 8.65
N ALA A 37 -6.04 -3.03 9.45
CA ALA A 37 -5.41 -4.31 9.14
C ALA A 37 -6.46 -5.42 8.95
N VAL A 38 -7.46 -5.52 9.82
CA VAL A 38 -8.56 -6.50 9.71
C VAL A 38 -9.38 -6.25 8.43
N ILE A 39 -9.76 -5.01 8.16
CA ILE A 39 -10.52 -4.65 6.95
C ILE A 39 -9.74 -4.98 5.68
N THR A 40 -8.44 -4.65 5.64
CA THR A 40 -7.61 -4.92 4.45
C THR A 40 -7.35 -6.40 4.25
N LEU A 41 -7.26 -7.19 5.34
CA LEU A 41 -7.16 -8.65 5.27
C LEU A 41 -8.43 -9.26 4.68
N GLY A 42 -9.61 -8.81 5.11
CA GLY A 42 -10.89 -9.21 4.50
C GLY A 42 -10.98 -8.82 3.03
N GLY A 43 -10.51 -7.61 2.70
CA GLY A 43 -10.47 -7.09 1.33
C GLY A 43 -9.61 -7.94 0.39
N ILE A 44 -8.43 -8.42 0.83
CA ILE A 44 -7.56 -9.25 -0.01
C ILE A 44 -8.19 -10.62 -0.31
N ILE A 45 -8.94 -11.20 0.63
CA ILE A 45 -9.65 -12.46 0.42
C ILE A 45 -10.70 -12.28 -0.68
N SER A 46 -11.47 -11.21 -0.64
CA SER A 46 -12.45 -10.87 -1.68
C SER A 46 -11.80 -10.61 -3.04
N GLU A 47 -10.69 -9.84 -3.06
CA GLU A 47 -9.92 -9.59 -4.29
C GLU A 47 -9.36 -10.88 -4.89
N TYR A 48 -8.86 -11.80 -4.07
CA TYR A 48 -8.33 -13.09 -4.51
C TYR A 48 -9.40 -13.95 -5.19
N THR A 49 -10.61 -13.99 -4.63
CA THR A 49 -11.72 -14.78 -5.18
C THR A 49 -12.27 -14.18 -6.50
N SER A 50 -12.22 -12.85 -6.63
CA SER A 50 -12.74 -12.13 -7.81
C SER A 50 -11.68 -11.92 -8.90
N ARG A 51 -10.44 -12.34 -8.67
CA ARG A 51 -9.32 -12.10 -9.59
C ARG A 51 -9.46 -12.93 -10.85
N LYS A 52 -9.35 -12.27 -12.01
CA LYS A 52 -9.18 -12.97 -13.30
C LYS A 52 -7.74 -13.48 -13.42
N ASN A 53 -7.59 -14.78 -13.55
CA ASN A 53 -6.28 -15.38 -13.81
C ASN A 53 -5.98 -15.23 -15.33
N ILE A 54 -5.18 -14.21 -15.67
CA ILE A 54 -4.79 -13.93 -17.05
C ILE A 54 -3.50 -14.71 -17.30
N SER A 55 -3.58 -15.79 -18.08
CA SER A 55 -2.39 -16.57 -18.42
C SER A 55 -1.51 -15.83 -19.44
N VAL A 56 -0.20 -16.07 -19.40
CA VAL A 56 0.76 -15.56 -20.38
C VAL A 56 0.35 -15.95 -21.81
N ASN A 57 -0.13 -17.19 -22.00
CA ASN A 57 -0.61 -17.69 -23.28
C ASN A 57 -1.79 -16.87 -23.84
N LEU A 58 -2.64 -16.29 -22.98
CA LEU A 58 -3.72 -15.42 -23.43
C LEU A 58 -3.17 -14.08 -23.96
N ILE A 59 -2.21 -13.50 -23.24
CA ILE A 59 -1.56 -12.26 -23.68
C ILE A 59 -0.82 -12.46 -24.98
N GLU A 60 -0.04 -13.54 -25.08
CA GLU A 60 0.66 -13.92 -26.30
C GLU A 60 -0.29 -14.03 -27.49
N LYS A 61 -1.38 -14.80 -27.36
CA LYS A 61 -2.41 -14.92 -28.41
C LYS A 61 -3.01 -13.58 -28.81
N LEU A 62 -3.28 -12.71 -27.84
CA LEU A 62 -3.82 -11.38 -28.11
C LEU A 62 -2.82 -10.51 -28.90
N ILE A 63 -1.53 -10.54 -28.53
CA ILE A 63 -0.48 -9.83 -29.24
C ILE A 63 -0.41 -10.31 -30.70
N TYR A 64 -0.35 -11.63 -30.95
CA TYR A 64 -0.36 -12.17 -32.30
C TYR A 64 -1.63 -11.79 -33.08
N SER A 65 -2.80 -11.84 -32.44
CA SER A 65 -4.06 -11.48 -33.11
C SER A 65 -4.11 -9.99 -33.49
N ILE A 66 -3.60 -9.11 -32.58
CA ILE A 66 -3.50 -7.67 -32.84
C ILE A 66 -2.52 -7.39 -34.01
N SER A 67 -1.35 -8.03 -34.00
CA SER A 67 -0.34 -7.86 -35.05
C SER A 67 -0.84 -8.31 -36.43
N ASN A 68 -1.66 -9.35 -36.48
CA ASN A 68 -2.20 -9.91 -37.72
C ASN A 68 -3.56 -9.31 -38.16
N ALA A 69 -4.15 -8.43 -37.35
CA ALA A 69 -5.43 -7.79 -37.68
C ALA A 69 -5.33 -6.91 -38.93
N ASN A 70 -6.35 -6.93 -39.75
CA ASN A 70 -6.38 -6.17 -41.02
C ASN A 70 -7.02 -4.79 -40.89
N SER A 71 -7.73 -4.52 -39.77
CA SER A 71 -8.41 -3.24 -39.54
C SER A 71 -8.45 -2.84 -38.06
N LEU A 72 -8.61 -1.54 -37.84
CA LEU A 72 -8.76 -1.00 -36.47
C LEU A 72 -10.03 -1.48 -35.74
N GLU A 73 -11.12 -1.72 -36.51
CA GLU A 73 -12.36 -2.27 -35.94
C GLU A 73 -12.18 -3.72 -35.51
N GLU A 74 -11.41 -4.51 -36.26
CA GLU A 74 -11.05 -5.87 -35.85
C GLU A 74 -10.27 -5.90 -34.56
N ILE A 75 -9.26 -5.02 -34.39
CA ILE A 75 -8.49 -4.87 -33.13
C ILE A 75 -9.43 -4.50 -31.97
N LYS A 76 -10.35 -3.58 -32.20
CA LYS A 76 -11.31 -3.14 -31.20
C LYS A 76 -12.23 -4.30 -30.75
N GLU A 77 -12.69 -5.12 -31.66
CA GLU A 77 -13.50 -6.31 -31.34
C GLU A 77 -12.68 -7.38 -30.60
N LEU A 78 -11.42 -7.61 -30.99
CA LEU A 78 -10.50 -8.48 -30.26
C LEU A 78 -10.32 -8.03 -28.81
N ILE A 79 -10.09 -6.73 -28.57
CA ILE A 79 -9.95 -6.18 -27.21
C ILE A 79 -11.24 -6.33 -26.41
N LYS A 80 -12.41 -6.02 -27.00
CA LYS A 80 -13.70 -6.13 -26.32
C LYS A 80 -14.01 -7.57 -25.88
N ASN A 81 -13.74 -8.54 -26.73
CA ASN A 81 -14.02 -9.96 -26.49
C ASN A 81 -12.94 -10.66 -25.66
N ALA A 82 -11.78 -10.01 -25.45
CA ALA A 82 -10.69 -10.57 -24.66
C ALA A 82 -11.09 -10.76 -23.19
N LYS A 83 -10.62 -11.87 -22.58
CA LYS A 83 -10.83 -12.19 -21.17
C LYS A 83 -9.83 -11.45 -20.26
N ILE A 84 -9.66 -10.13 -20.46
CA ILE A 84 -8.83 -9.25 -19.67
C ILE A 84 -9.69 -8.35 -18.75
N TYR A 85 -9.06 -7.51 -17.92
CA TYR A 85 -9.80 -6.59 -17.06
C TYR A 85 -10.47 -5.47 -17.86
N GLU A 86 -11.66 -5.04 -17.45
CA GLU A 86 -12.38 -3.97 -18.14
C GLU A 86 -11.61 -2.64 -18.15
N SER A 87 -10.85 -2.36 -17.08
CA SER A 87 -9.96 -1.19 -17.01
C SER A 87 -8.87 -1.24 -18.09
N GLN A 88 -8.28 -2.43 -18.34
CA GLN A 88 -7.30 -2.60 -19.42
C GLN A 88 -7.96 -2.36 -20.79
N LYS A 89 -9.14 -2.90 -21.04
CA LYS A 89 -9.88 -2.68 -22.31
C LYS A 89 -10.10 -1.19 -22.57
N VAL A 90 -10.52 -0.45 -21.56
CA VAL A 90 -10.75 1.01 -21.68
C VAL A 90 -9.47 1.73 -22.10
N ILE A 91 -8.33 1.39 -21.51
CA ILE A 91 -7.04 2.02 -21.83
C ILE A 91 -6.60 1.65 -23.23
N LEU A 92 -6.62 0.37 -23.59
CA LEU A 92 -6.24 -0.10 -24.92
C LEU A 92 -7.11 0.51 -26.04
N ILE A 93 -8.42 0.66 -25.82
CA ILE A 93 -9.31 1.34 -26.76
C ILE A 93 -8.96 2.84 -26.88
N LYS A 94 -8.55 3.50 -25.79
CA LYS A 94 -8.08 4.91 -25.87
C LYS A 94 -6.80 5.02 -26.68
N VAL A 95 -5.85 4.09 -26.51
CA VAL A 95 -4.64 4.02 -27.33
C VAL A 95 -4.99 3.77 -28.79
N LEU A 96 -5.89 2.83 -29.11
CA LEU A 96 -6.33 2.55 -30.45
C LEU A 96 -6.98 3.77 -31.13
N ARG A 97 -7.78 4.55 -30.41
CA ARG A 97 -8.40 5.80 -30.91
C ARG A 97 -7.40 6.91 -31.22
N SER A 98 -6.18 6.84 -30.72
CA SER A 98 -5.12 7.80 -31.00
C SER A 98 -4.45 7.60 -32.37
N SER A 99 -4.99 6.74 -33.23
CA SER A 99 -4.49 6.47 -34.59
C SER A 99 -4.35 7.73 -35.47
N SER A 100 -5.15 8.76 -35.22
CA SER A 100 -5.08 10.05 -35.93
C SER A 100 -3.95 10.96 -35.48
N LEU A 101 -3.27 10.66 -34.37
CA LEU A 101 -2.16 11.45 -33.83
C LEU A 101 -0.83 11.06 -34.49
N SER A 102 0.14 11.99 -34.47
CA SER A 102 1.52 11.68 -34.82
C SER A 102 2.08 10.56 -33.92
N GLU A 103 3.08 9.82 -34.40
CA GLU A 103 3.70 8.73 -33.65
C GLU A 103 4.18 9.17 -32.27
N ASP A 104 4.88 10.30 -32.20
CA ASP A 104 5.39 10.85 -30.92
C ASP A 104 4.27 11.21 -29.95
N SER A 105 3.21 11.84 -30.45
CA SER A 105 2.04 12.20 -29.63
C SER A 105 1.30 10.97 -29.11
N ARG A 106 1.19 9.94 -29.94
CA ARG A 106 0.56 8.66 -29.62
C ARG A 106 1.35 7.91 -28.54
N ASN A 107 2.67 7.81 -28.70
CA ASN A 107 3.56 7.20 -27.71
C ASN A 107 3.51 7.95 -26.37
N THR A 108 3.50 9.27 -26.40
CA THR A 108 3.37 10.11 -25.20
C THR A 108 2.02 9.90 -24.51
N LEU A 109 0.93 9.82 -25.27
CA LEU A 109 -0.41 9.53 -24.70
C LEU A 109 -0.47 8.14 -24.06
N ALA A 110 0.04 7.13 -24.74
CA ALA A 110 0.09 5.76 -24.22
C ALA A 110 0.85 5.70 -22.89
N LYS A 111 2.06 6.30 -22.86
CA LYS A 111 2.85 6.40 -21.63
C LYS A 111 2.09 7.12 -20.51
N LYS A 112 1.40 8.20 -20.79
CA LYS A 112 0.59 8.94 -19.79
C LYS A 112 -0.58 8.12 -19.26
N LEU A 113 -1.20 7.30 -20.10
CA LEU A 113 -2.29 6.40 -19.68
C LEU A 113 -1.78 5.28 -18.77
N LEU A 114 -0.61 4.70 -19.09
CA LEU A 114 0.06 3.70 -18.25
C LEU A 114 0.48 4.28 -16.89
N GLU A 115 1.16 5.43 -16.89
CA GLU A 115 1.54 6.15 -15.66
C GLU A 115 0.32 6.48 -14.78
N ALA A 116 -0.80 6.90 -15.40
CA ALA A 116 -2.02 7.20 -14.66
C ALA A 116 -2.61 5.96 -13.97
N GLU A 117 -2.50 4.79 -14.60
CA GLU A 117 -2.96 3.53 -14.01
C GLU A 117 -2.02 3.05 -12.90
N GLU A 118 -0.70 3.14 -13.11
CA GLU A 118 0.31 2.85 -12.09
C GLU A 118 0.12 3.73 -10.85
N ASN A 119 -0.11 5.02 -11.02
CA ASN A 119 -0.36 5.96 -9.92
C ASN A 119 -1.62 5.59 -9.10
N LYS A 120 -2.66 5.00 -9.71
CA LYS A 120 -3.82 4.50 -8.96
C LYS A 120 -3.44 3.35 -8.03
N PHE A 121 -2.61 2.42 -8.50
CA PHE A 121 -2.15 1.30 -7.69
C PHE A 121 -1.19 1.75 -6.60
N THR A 122 -0.27 2.66 -6.91
CA THR A 122 0.64 3.25 -5.92
C THR A 122 -0.13 3.89 -4.78
N LYS A 123 -1.15 4.71 -5.07
CA LYS A 123 -2.02 5.32 -4.03
C LYS A 123 -2.78 4.29 -3.20
N LYS A 124 -3.17 3.14 -3.77
CA LYS A 124 -3.81 2.06 -3.02
C LYS A 124 -2.84 1.36 -2.07
N LEU A 125 -1.58 1.17 -2.50
CA LEU A 125 -0.55 0.54 -1.69
C LEU A 125 -0.03 1.46 -0.59
N GLU A 126 0.04 2.77 -0.83
CA GLU A 126 0.57 3.76 0.09
C GLU A 126 -0.05 3.66 1.50
N ARG A 127 -1.37 3.46 1.58
CA ARG A 127 -2.08 3.32 2.87
C ARG A 127 -1.60 2.10 3.66
N THR A 128 -1.41 0.96 2.99
CA THR A 128 -0.90 -0.26 3.61
C THR A 128 0.58 -0.12 3.98
N ASP A 129 1.37 0.56 3.14
CA ASP A 129 2.78 0.80 3.37
C ASP A 129 3.00 1.74 4.59
N ILE A 130 2.12 2.72 4.80
CA ILE A 130 2.11 3.57 6.01
C ILE A 130 1.92 2.70 7.26
N VAL A 131 0.88 1.86 7.31
CA VAL A 131 0.61 1.00 8.46
C VAL A 131 1.74 0.01 8.71
N THR A 132 2.34 -0.53 7.65
CA THR A 132 3.49 -1.44 7.72
C THR A 132 4.68 -0.81 8.46
N ARG A 133 4.96 0.46 8.19
CA ARG A 133 6.12 1.18 8.76
C ARG A 133 5.80 1.81 10.11
N ILE A 134 4.66 2.48 10.21
CA ILE A 134 4.28 3.26 11.40
C ILE A 134 3.71 2.36 12.51
N GLY A 135 3.02 1.26 12.17
CA GLY A 135 2.41 0.36 13.18
C GLY A 135 3.39 -0.13 14.25
N PRO A 136 4.50 -0.79 13.87
CA PRO A 136 5.51 -1.24 14.85
C PRO A 136 6.15 -0.08 15.62
N THR A 137 6.37 1.08 14.98
CA THR A 137 6.92 2.27 15.64
C THR A 137 5.99 2.82 16.71
N LEU A 138 4.68 2.91 16.43
CA LEU A 138 3.68 3.28 17.42
C LEU A 138 3.57 2.24 18.54
N GLY A 139 3.70 0.95 18.23
CA GLY A 139 3.78 -0.11 19.22
C GLY A 139 4.96 0.11 20.17
N LEU A 140 6.15 0.43 19.65
CA LEU A 140 7.32 0.76 20.46
C LEU A 140 7.09 2.01 21.31
N MET A 141 6.49 3.07 20.77
CA MET A 141 6.12 4.24 21.57
C MET A 141 5.15 3.87 22.71
N GLY A 142 4.17 3.02 22.39
CA GLY A 142 3.20 2.53 23.37
C GLY A 142 3.82 1.70 24.51
N THR A 143 5.04 1.15 24.33
CA THR A 143 5.79 0.53 25.45
C THR A 143 6.59 1.53 26.25
N LEU A 144 7.30 2.42 25.58
CA LEU A 144 8.23 3.32 26.26
C LEU A 144 7.53 4.38 27.11
N ILE A 145 6.37 4.88 26.65
CA ILE A 145 5.64 5.95 27.35
C ILE A 145 5.16 5.52 28.75
N PRO A 146 4.44 4.39 28.95
CA PRO A 146 3.95 4.00 30.27
C PRO A 146 5.05 3.45 31.18
N MET A 147 6.20 3.02 30.65
CA MET A 147 7.29 2.47 31.45
C MET A 147 7.95 3.52 32.37
N GLY A 148 7.99 4.79 31.94
CA GLY A 148 8.54 5.87 32.78
C GLY A 148 7.79 6.03 34.10
N PRO A 149 6.47 6.32 34.09
CA PRO A 149 5.64 6.35 35.28
C PRO A 149 5.63 5.03 36.09
N GLY A 150 5.63 3.87 35.39
CA GLY A 150 5.68 2.56 36.00
C GLY A 150 6.95 2.36 36.87
N LEU A 151 8.12 2.75 36.36
CA LEU A 151 9.37 2.67 37.09
C LEU A 151 9.43 3.66 38.24
N ALA A 152 8.88 4.87 38.07
CA ALA A 152 8.77 5.86 39.16
C ALA A 152 7.87 5.33 40.31
N ALA A 153 6.76 4.68 39.99
CA ALA A 153 5.86 4.04 40.94
C ALA A 153 6.56 2.91 41.71
N LEU A 154 7.37 2.09 41.03
CA LEU A 154 8.19 1.07 41.68
C LEU A 154 9.14 1.67 42.70
N GLY A 155 9.78 2.80 42.41
CA GLY A 155 10.63 3.53 43.36
C GLY A 155 9.88 4.02 44.60
N ALA A 156 8.56 4.23 44.52
CA ALA A 156 7.66 4.53 45.60
C ALA A 156 7.02 3.28 46.29
N GLY A 157 7.39 2.07 45.87
CA GLY A 157 6.86 0.81 46.40
C GLY A 157 5.51 0.36 45.79
N ASP A 158 4.99 1.06 44.77
CA ASP A 158 3.75 0.72 44.11
C ASP A 158 3.99 -0.24 42.93
N VAL A 159 4.02 -1.53 43.25
CA VAL A 159 4.20 -2.63 42.28
C VAL A 159 2.97 -2.80 41.36
N ASN A 160 1.77 -2.43 41.82
CA ASN A 160 0.55 -2.58 41.04
C ASN A 160 0.53 -1.61 39.84
N THR A 161 0.94 -0.37 40.04
CA THR A 161 1.07 0.62 38.95
C THR A 161 2.12 0.16 37.90
N LEU A 162 3.26 -0.39 38.37
CA LEU A 162 4.25 -0.97 37.46
C LEU A 162 3.64 -2.13 36.63
N ALA A 163 2.96 -3.06 37.29
CA ALA A 163 2.35 -4.21 36.60
C ALA A 163 1.35 -3.76 35.52
N ASN A 164 0.48 -2.79 35.82
CA ASN A 164 -0.45 -2.22 34.84
C ASN A 164 0.27 -1.54 33.67
N SER A 165 1.35 -0.80 33.93
CA SER A 165 2.17 -0.15 32.89
C SER A 165 2.80 -1.17 31.95
N ILE A 166 3.26 -2.30 32.48
CA ILE A 166 3.82 -3.41 31.70
C ILE A 166 2.75 -4.06 30.82
N ILE A 167 1.54 -4.30 31.32
CA ILE A 167 0.43 -4.84 30.55
C ILE A 167 0.11 -3.95 29.35
N VAL A 168 -0.07 -2.64 29.58
CA VAL A 168 -0.32 -1.67 28.50
C VAL A 168 0.82 -1.68 27.46
N ALA A 169 2.07 -1.78 27.92
CA ALA A 169 3.24 -1.85 27.07
C ALA A 169 3.21 -3.09 26.15
N PHE A 170 2.92 -4.27 26.68
CA PHE A 170 2.81 -5.49 25.89
C PHE A 170 1.66 -5.41 24.87
N ASP A 171 0.46 -4.99 25.31
CA ASP A 171 -0.71 -4.89 24.46
C ASP A 171 -0.47 -3.98 23.25
N THR A 172 0.12 -2.81 23.48
CA THR A 172 0.41 -1.85 22.42
C THR A 172 1.44 -2.38 21.41
N THR A 173 2.45 -3.13 21.89
CA THR A 173 3.45 -3.75 21.01
C THR A 173 2.82 -4.83 20.16
N VAL A 174 2.04 -5.75 20.76
CA VAL A 174 1.38 -6.84 20.02
C VAL A 174 0.46 -6.29 18.94
N VAL A 175 -0.33 -5.27 19.28
CA VAL A 175 -1.25 -4.62 18.31
C VAL A 175 -0.47 -3.93 17.19
N GLY A 176 0.57 -3.16 17.52
CA GLY A 176 1.35 -2.40 16.55
C GLY A 176 2.11 -3.30 15.56
N VAL A 177 2.80 -4.32 16.10
CA VAL A 177 3.55 -5.31 15.29
C VAL A 177 2.58 -6.16 14.47
N GLY A 178 1.48 -6.62 15.07
CA GLY A 178 0.46 -7.42 14.40
C GLY A 178 -0.20 -6.68 13.23
N ALA A 179 -0.63 -5.44 13.44
CA ALA A 179 -1.19 -4.60 12.38
C ALA A 179 -0.18 -4.34 11.26
N GLY A 180 1.09 -4.04 11.60
CA GLY A 180 2.17 -3.85 10.64
C GLY A 180 2.46 -5.10 9.81
N ALA A 181 2.51 -6.27 10.44
CA ALA A 181 2.76 -7.54 9.75
C ALA A 181 1.62 -7.90 8.77
N ILE A 182 0.35 -7.72 9.17
CA ILE A 182 -0.81 -7.93 8.30
C ILE A 182 -0.75 -6.97 7.11
N ALA A 183 -0.52 -5.67 7.36
CA ALA A 183 -0.42 -4.66 6.32
C ALA A 183 0.72 -4.95 5.34
N TYR A 184 1.88 -5.41 5.83
CA TYR A 184 3.01 -5.84 5.01
C TYR A 184 2.63 -6.99 4.08
N PHE A 185 2.01 -8.04 4.63
CA PHE A 185 1.57 -9.19 3.83
C PHE A 185 0.60 -8.76 2.72
N VAL A 186 -0.43 -7.98 3.08
CA VAL A 186 -1.42 -7.45 2.13
C VAL A 186 -0.76 -6.61 1.04
N SER A 187 0.16 -5.69 1.41
CA SER A 187 0.89 -4.85 0.45
C SER A 187 1.72 -5.69 -0.52
N LYS A 188 2.43 -6.72 -0.04
CA LYS A 188 3.25 -7.60 -0.88
C LYS A 188 2.43 -8.38 -1.90
N VAL A 189 1.30 -8.94 -1.47
CA VAL A 189 0.42 -9.72 -2.37
C VAL A 189 -0.20 -8.81 -3.43
N ARG A 190 -0.75 -7.63 -3.02
CA ARG A 190 -1.34 -6.67 -3.96
C ARG A 190 -0.31 -6.12 -4.94
N ARG A 191 0.90 -5.79 -4.48
CA ARG A 191 1.98 -5.27 -5.34
C ARG A 191 2.27 -6.24 -6.48
N ARG A 192 2.44 -7.53 -6.20
CA ARG A 192 2.64 -8.55 -7.22
C ARG A 192 1.50 -8.60 -8.25
N TRP A 193 0.25 -8.48 -7.80
CA TRP A 193 -0.90 -8.47 -8.71
C TRP A 193 -0.97 -7.24 -9.60
N TYR A 194 -0.60 -6.10 -9.07
CA TYR A 194 -0.58 -4.84 -9.83
C TYR A 194 0.57 -4.80 -10.83
N GLU A 195 1.74 -5.32 -10.46
CA GLU A 195 2.88 -5.47 -11.37
C GLU A 195 2.53 -6.38 -12.57
N GLU A 196 1.89 -7.53 -12.31
CA GLU A 196 1.40 -8.42 -13.38
C GLU A 196 0.35 -7.74 -14.27
N TYR A 197 -0.59 -7.01 -13.67
CA TYR A 197 -1.60 -6.25 -14.42
C TYR A 197 -0.97 -5.19 -15.32
N LEU A 198 -0.01 -4.41 -14.80
CA LEU A 198 0.67 -3.35 -15.54
C LEU A 198 1.55 -3.93 -16.66
N SER A 199 2.28 -4.99 -16.40
CA SER A 199 3.10 -5.68 -17.40
C SER A 199 2.27 -6.19 -18.58
N ASN A 200 1.11 -6.79 -18.28
CA ASN A 200 0.19 -7.25 -19.33
C ASN A 200 -0.40 -6.07 -20.13
N LEU A 201 -0.73 -4.97 -19.47
CA LEU A 201 -1.26 -3.77 -20.13
C LEU A 201 -0.21 -3.11 -21.01
N ASP A 202 1.03 -3.03 -20.56
CA ASP A 202 2.16 -2.46 -21.29
C ASP A 202 2.43 -3.27 -22.58
N ALA A 203 2.57 -4.59 -22.47
CA ALA A 203 2.79 -5.47 -23.63
C ALA A 203 1.68 -5.37 -24.69
N LEU A 204 0.42 -5.28 -24.28
CA LEU A 204 -0.71 -5.10 -25.19
C LEU A 204 -0.75 -3.69 -25.80
N THR A 205 -0.32 -2.68 -25.06
CA THR A 205 -0.21 -1.30 -25.55
C THR A 205 0.85 -1.20 -26.62
N ASP A 206 2.03 -1.80 -26.39
CA ASP A 206 3.12 -1.83 -27.37
C ASP A 206 2.69 -2.55 -28.66
N ALA A 207 2.00 -3.68 -28.57
CA ALA A 207 1.47 -4.40 -29.74
C ALA A 207 0.51 -3.53 -30.59
N ILE A 208 -0.34 -2.72 -29.93
CA ILE A 208 -1.22 -1.78 -30.62
C ILE A 208 -0.42 -0.65 -31.27
N LEU A 209 0.55 -0.07 -30.54
CA LEU A 209 1.39 1.02 -31.06
C LEU A 209 2.19 0.58 -32.29
N ASP A 210 2.77 -0.61 -32.26
CA ASP A 210 3.52 -1.16 -33.41
C ASP A 210 2.62 -1.42 -34.62
N LYS A 211 1.39 -1.90 -34.38
CA LYS A 211 0.41 -2.06 -35.47
C LYS A 211 -0.04 -0.72 -36.08
N LEU A 212 -0.11 0.33 -35.28
CA LEU A 212 -0.46 1.67 -35.75
C LEU A 212 0.68 2.40 -36.50
N LYS A 213 1.90 1.85 -36.52
CA LYS A 213 3.04 2.37 -37.30
C LYS A 213 3.03 1.83 -38.74
N GLN A 214 2.39 0.68 -38.98
CA GLN A 214 2.25 0.03 -40.27
C GLN A 214 1.15 0.68 -41.11
#